data_46133e00edc2558cc302fc72d21543a7
#
_entry.id   46133e00edc2558cc302fc72d21543a7
#
_cell.length_a   1.000
_cell.length_b   1.000
_cell.length_c   1.000
_cell.angle_alpha   90.00
_cell.angle_beta   90.00
_cell.angle_gamma   90.00
#
_symmetry.space_group_name_H-M   'P 1'
#
loop_
_entity.id
_entity.type
_entity.pdbx_description
1 polymer ?
#
loop_
_entity_poly.entity_id
_entity_poly.type
_entity_poly.pdbx_seq_one_letter_code
_entity_poly.pdbx_strand_id
1 'polypeptide(L)'
;MNEPRVYKNSPAIVVVIVVMFLVLIGGIVFSTGLEDATFILPVAAFGLFIFGLIFVANSAKVILSDDEITAQNIFGSRTLRWTEIDRVSGRGYEIKLHDHDGDVTVHPSSGLPGYEQIIDFIGAKRPDLFSPQEFGEMRRGFLPFVMMAFVILLILGGMVAVFFAIMNSSSDVSLPSLMPLAIFFFIAIMIGGMALSIPRMVSLEGNTLNLKYLFSEKSLRADEIKFIQLGYTQSRNGKHYYVALHQTSGKQIRLSGLGISMPIAYLVLKNWHQGSLYGQSANQQNNIAPNWSDKNWR
;
A
#
# COMPACT_ATOMS: atom_id res chain seq x y z
N MET A 1 29.69 13.14 -7.54
CA MET A 1 29.15 12.25 -6.51
C MET A 1 28.05 13.02 -5.81
N ASN A 2 26.79 12.55 -5.93
CA ASN A 2 25.70 13.16 -5.18
C ASN A 2 25.80 12.73 -3.70
N GLU A 3 25.48 13.63 -2.79
CA GLU A 3 25.46 13.28 -1.36
C GLU A 3 24.46 12.16 -1.10
N PRO A 4 24.78 11.18 -0.22
CA PRO A 4 23.87 10.10 0.12
C PRO A 4 22.60 10.64 0.77
N ARG A 5 21.44 10.19 0.30
CA ARG A 5 20.13 10.56 0.86
C ARG A 5 19.82 9.68 2.06
N VAL A 6 19.52 10.30 3.18
CA VAL A 6 19.26 9.61 4.44
C VAL A 6 17.79 9.78 4.83
N TYR A 7 17.09 8.67 4.95
CA TYR A 7 15.70 8.60 5.41
C TYR A 7 15.66 7.95 6.79
N LYS A 8 15.12 8.66 7.78
CA LYS A 8 15.01 8.20 9.17
C LYS A 8 13.79 8.80 9.84
N ASN A 9 13.28 8.13 10.86
CA ASN A 9 12.23 8.67 11.71
C ASN A 9 12.75 9.83 12.56
N SER A 10 11.86 10.77 12.88
CA SER A 10 12.20 11.86 13.79
C SER A 10 12.36 11.32 15.22
N PRO A 11 13.47 11.60 15.91
CA PRO A 11 13.65 11.18 17.29
C PRO A 11 12.69 11.91 18.25
N ALA A 12 12.08 13.03 17.82
CA ALA A 12 11.18 13.82 18.64
C ALA A 12 9.99 13.01 19.19
N ILE A 13 9.43 12.11 18.39
CA ILE A 13 8.32 11.23 18.82
C ILE A 13 8.74 10.35 19.99
N VAL A 14 9.93 9.78 19.91
CA VAL A 14 10.48 8.93 20.99
C VAL A 14 10.68 9.75 22.26
N VAL A 15 11.26 10.96 22.15
CA VAL A 15 11.46 11.85 23.28
C VAL A 15 10.13 12.23 23.94
N VAL A 16 9.11 12.59 23.16
CA VAL A 16 7.78 12.93 23.69
C VAL A 16 7.18 11.76 24.45
N ILE A 17 7.26 10.54 23.92
CA ILE A 17 6.72 9.33 24.58
C ILE A 17 7.48 9.05 25.89
N VAL A 18 8.81 9.20 25.92
CA VAL A 18 9.61 9.05 27.14
C VAL A 18 9.16 10.05 28.20
N VAL A 19 9.05 11.33 27.83
CA VAL A 19 8.63 12.38 28.76
C VAL A 19 7.24 12.11 29.29
N MET A 20 6.28 11.76 28.44
CA MET A 20 4.93 11.41 28.87
C MET A 20 4.92 10.21 29.84
N PHE A 21 5.72 9.19 29.55
CA PHE A 21 5.83 8.02 30.41
C PHE A 21 6.42 8.34 31.78
N LEU A 22 7.50 9.16 31.82
CA LEU A 22 8.11 9.62 33.06
C LEU A 22 7.14 10.47 33.90
N VAL A 23 6.36 11.35 33.26
CA VAL A 23 5.33 12.15 33.94
C VAL A 23 4.24 11.24 34.52
N LEU A 24 3.80 10.22 33.77
CA LEU A 24 2.78 9.28 34.22
C LEU A 24 3.27 8.48 35.44
N ILE A 25 4.47 7.88 35.39
CA ILE A 25 5.07 7.14 36.50
C ILE A 25 5.29 8.08 37.71
N GLY A 26 5.85 9.27 37.46
CA GLY A 26 6.04 10.27 38.51
C GLY A 26 4.71 10.67 39.19
N GLY A 27 3.64 10.84 38.42
CA GLY A 27 2.29 11.12 38.93
C GLY A 27 1.73 9.98 39.79
N ILE A 28 1.91 8.72 39.36
CA ILE A 28 1.49 7.55 40.13
C ILE A 28 2.27 7.47 41.47
N VAL A 29 3.61 7.57 41.42
CA VAL A 29 4.45 7.54 42.64
C VAL A 29 4.09 8.66 43.61
N PHE A 30 3.83 9.86 43.08
CA PHE A 30 3.43 11.01 43.89
C PHE A 30 2.07 10.82 44.57
N SER A 31 1.10 10.17 43.87
CA SER A 31 -0.27 10.01 44.35
C SER A 31 -0.43 8.82 45.35
N THR A 32 0.34 7.74 45.15
CA THR A 32 0.21 6.49 45.95
C THR A 32 1.31 6.33 46.99
N GLY A 33 2.39 7.09 46.87
CA GLY A 33 3.61 6.87 47.68
C GLY A 33 4.40 5.64 47.21
N LEU A 34 5.57 5.43 47.79
CA LEU A 34 6.43 4.26 47.47
C LEU A 34 5.97 2.95 48.17
N GLU A 35 4.97 3.05 49.03
CA GLU A 35 4.47 1.89 49.81
C GLU A 35 3.77 0.85 48.91
N ASP A 36 3.20 1.27 47.78
CA ASP A 36 2.56 0.38 46.80
C ASP A 36 3.49 -0.05 45.65
N ALA A 37 4.77 -0.30 45.96
CA ALA A 37 5.78 -0.72 44.94
C ALA A 37 5.38 -2.01 44.20
N THR A 38 4.58 -2.88 44.80
CA THR A 38 4.03 -4.09 44.17
C THR A 38 3.16 -3.81 42.94
N PHE A 39 2.46 -2.67 42.90
CA PHE A 39 1.68 -2.25 41.75
C PHE A 39 2.49 -1.41 40.78
N ILE A 40 3.36 -0.53 41.27
CA ILE A 40 4.15 0.40 40.45
C ILE A 40 5.15 -0.36 39.58
N LEU A 41 5.78 -1.42 40.13
CA LEU A 41 6.84 -2.14 39.42
C LEU A 41 6.36 -2.88 38.17
N PRO A 42 5.23 -3.62 38.12
CA PRO A 42 4.68 -4.20 36.91
C PRO A 42 4.27 -3.14 35.85
N VAL A 43 3.69 -2.03 36.29
CA VAL A 43 3.29 -0.94 35.37
C VAL A 43 4.51 -0.29 34.75
N ALA A 44 5.56 -0.02 35.55
CA ALA A 44 6.81 0.53 35.03
C ALA A 44 7.51 -0.45 34.08
N ALA A 45 7.57 -1.75 34.41
CA ALA A 45 8.16 -2.78 33.54
C ALA A 45 7.41 -2.91 32.21
N PHE A 46 6.08 -2.93 32.26
CA PHE A 46 5.25 -2.94 31.05
C PHE A 46 5.46 -1.69 30.18
N GLY A 47 5.51 -0.52 30.82
CA GLY A 47 5.79 0.72 30.12
C GLY A 47 7.17 0.74 29.46
N LEU A 48 8.22 0.27 30.15
CA LEU A 48 9.56 0.12 29.60
C LEU A 48 9.59 -0.86 28.41
N PHE A 49 8.86 -1.97 28.51
CA PHE A 49 8.71 -2.91 27.41
C PHE A 49 8.08 -2.27 26.18
N ILE A 50 6.95 -1.58 26.33
CA ILE A 50 6.28 -0.85 25.24
C ILE A 50 7.21 0.23 24.66
N PHE A 51 7.90 0.97 25.52
CA PHE A 51 8.90 1.97 25.08
C PHE A 51 10.02 1.32 24.27
N GLY A 52 10.55 0.18 24.72
CA GLY A 52 11.55 -0.58 23.96
C GLY A 52 11.05 -0.96 22.57
N LEU A 53 9.81 -1.45 22.45
CA LEU A 53 9.20 -1.77 21.15
C LEU A 53 9.09 -0.53 20.24
N ILE A 54 8.64 0.60 20.79
CA ILE A 54 8.53 1.87 20.04
C ILE A 54 9.91 2.35 19.59
N PHE A 55 10.91 2.27 20.46
CA PHE A 55 12.28 2.64 20.15
C PHE A 55 12.85 1.80 19.00
N VAL A 56 12.67 0.47 19.08
CA VAL A 56 13.05 -0.47 18.00
C VAL A 56 12.38 -0.09 16.69
N ALA A 57 11.07 0.12 16.70
CA ALA A 57 10.30 0.46 15.50
C ALA A 57 10.74 1.80 14.86
N ASN A 58 11.17 2.76 15.68
CA ASN A 58 11.62 4.08 15.20
C ASN A 58 13.11 4.16 14.86
N SER A 59 13.90 3.12 15.13
CA SER A 59 15.34 3.09 14.84
C SER A 59 15.66 2.85 13.36
N ALA A 60 14.67 2.51 12.55
CA ALA A 60 14.85 2.22 11.13
C ALA A 60 15.38 3.45 10.38
N LYS A 61 16.44 3.22 9.59
CA LYS A 61 17.09 4.20 8.74
C LYS A 61 17.42 3.58 7.40
N VAL A 62 17.25 4.34 6.31
CA VAL A 62 17.65 3.93 4.97
C VAL A 62 18.59 4.99 4.41
N ILE A 63 19.70 4.56 3.84
CA ILE A 63 20.69 5.41 3.17
C ILE A 63 20.71 4.96 1.71
N LEU A 64 20.49 5.90 0.81
CA LEU A 64 20.56 5.72 -0.63
C LEU A 64 21.76 6.48 -1.16
N SER A 65 22.67 5.75 -1.81
CA SER A 65 23.78 6.35 -2.55
C SER A 65 23.70 6.03 -4.04
N ASP A 66 24.60 6.56 -4.83
CA ASP A 66 24.64 6.26 -6.27
C ASP A 66 24.97 4.78 -6.54
N ASP A 67 25.73 4.11 -5.64
CA ASP A 67 26.25 2.77 -5.84
C ASP A 67 25.52 1.69 -5.03
N GLU A 68 24.89 2.06 -3.91
CA GLU A 68 24.35 1.09 -2.95
C GLU A 68 23.12 1.60 -2.19
N ILE A 69 22.39 0.66 -1.61
CA ILE A 69 21.31 0.89 -0.65
C ILE A 69 21.68 0.22 0.68
N THR A 70 21.58 0.97 1.78
CA THR A 70 21.77 0.45 3.14
C THR A 70 20.50 0.61 3.95
N ALA A 71 20.00 -0.49 4.52
CA ALA A 71 18.96 -0.46 5.56
C ALA A 71 19.60 -0.77 6.90
N GLN A 72 19.40 0.12 7.86
CA GLN A 72 19.96 0.04 9.19
C GLN A 72 18.84 0.08 10.24
N ASN A 73 18.97 -0.75 11.26
CA ASN A 73 18.17 -0.73 12.48
C ASN A 73 19.07 -0.98 13.69
N ILE A 74 18.50 -1.08 14.90
CA ILE A 74 19.27 -1.34 16.13
C ILE A 74 19.97 -2.71 16.16
N PHE A 75 19.49 -3.67 15.35
CA PHE A 75 20.04 -5.03 15.30
C PHE A 75 21.18 -5.18 14.28
N GLY A 76 21.42 -4.16 13.47
CA GLY A 76 22.48 -4.17 12.47
C GLY A 76 22.16 -3.34 11.22
N SER A 77 23.10 -3.38 10.28
CA SER A 77 22.95 -2.78 8.96
C SER A 77 23.14 -3.84 7.88
N ARG A 78 22.38 -3.72 6.81
CA ARG A 78 22.52 -4.54 5.61
C ARG A 78 22.64 -3.61 4.41
N THR A 79 23.68 -3.85 3.62
CA THR A 79 24.00 -3.05 2.43
C THR A 79 23.99 -3.96 1.21
N LEU A 80 23.41 -3.48 0.12
CA LEU A 80 23.47 -4.12 -1.20
C LEU A 80 23.88 -3.07 -2.24
N ARG A 81 24.83 -3.43 -3.10
CA ARG A 81 25.09 -2.63 -4.29
C ARG A 81 23.99 -2.81 -5.31
N TRP A 82 23.70 -1.77 -6.08
CA TRP A 82 22.64 -1.85 -7.09
C TRP A 82 22.85 -2.98 -8.10
N THR A 83 24.11 -3.27 -8.43
CA THR A 83 24.50 -4.35 -9.35
C THR A 83 24.34 -5.76 -8.78
N GLU A 84 24.31 -5.90 -7.46
CA GLU A 84 24.16 -7.18 -6.75
C GLU A 84 22.69 -7.58 -6.55
N ILE A 85 21.76 -6.64 -6.76
CA ILE A 85 20.34 -6.93 -6.60
C ILE A 85 19.86 -7.73 -7.81
N ASP A 86 19.46 -8.95 -7.59
CA ASP A 86 18.97 -9.87 -8.62
C ASP A 86 17.46 -10.00 -8.63
N ARG A 87 16.83 -9.92 -7.46
CA ARG A 87 15.41 -10.19 -7.31
C ARG A 87 14.73 -9.24 -6.34
N VAL A 88 13.46 -8.94 -6.64
CA VAL A 88 12.58 -8.19 -5.73
C VAL A 88 11.42 -9.06 -5.28
N SER A 89 11.03 -8.91 -4.04
CA SER A 89 9.83 -9.52 -3.48
C SER A 89 9.16 -8.57 -2.50
N GLY A 90 7.96 -8.91 -2.06
CA GLY A 90 7.27 -8.12 -1.05
C GLY A 90 5.80 -8.50 -0.94
N ARG A 91 5.21 -8.17 0.18
CA ARG A 91 3.78 -8.35 0.44
C ARG A 91 3.21 -7.09 1.06
N GLY A 92 1.98 -6.76 0.72
CA GLY A 92 1.32 -5.56 1.25
C GLY A 92 2.01 -4.27 0.81
N TYR A 93 2.71 -3.61 1.72
CA TYR A 93 3.37 -2.32 1.47
C TYR A 93 4.90 -2.40 1.53
N GLU A 94 5.44 -3.60 1.67
CA GLU A 94 6.87 -3.83 1.81
C GLU A 94 7.51 -4.16 0.47
N ILE A 95 8.75 -3.73 0.29
CA ILE A 95 9.64 -4.19 -0.77
C ILE A 95 10.89 -4.80 -0.13
N LYS A 96 11.33 -5.92 -0.67
CA LYS A 96 12.55 -6.62 -0.26
C LYS A 96 13.43 -6.80 -1.48
N LEU A 97 14.65 -6.36 -1.37
CA LEU A 97 15.69 -6.47 -2.39
C LEU A 97 16.61 -7.60 -1.98
N HIS A 98 16.82 -8.56 -2.87
CA HIS A 98 17.64 -9.73 -2.62
C HIS A 98 18.86 -9.71 -3.55
N ASP A 99 19.98 -10.17 -3.02
CA ASP A 99 21.17 -10.50 -3.81
C ASP A 99 20.96 -11.80 -4.61
N HIS A 100 21.95 -12.14 -5.42
CA HIS A 100 21.91 -13.33 -6.28
C HIS A 100 21.73 -14.62 -5.48
N ASP A 101 22.43 -14.76 -4.36
CA ASP A 101 22.41 -15.96 -3.52
C ASP A 101 21.23 -15.99 -2.55
N GLY A 102 20.57 -14.85 -2.33
CA GLY A 102 19.45 -14.68 -1.40
C GLY A 102 19.87 -14.55 0.07
N ASP A 103 21.16 -14.47 0.34
CA ASP A 103 21.73 -14.39 1.69
C ASP A 103 21.54 -13.00 2.31
N VAL A 104 21.67 -11.96 1.47
CA VAL A 104 21.49 -10.58 1.91
C VAL A 104 20.15 -10.06 1.41
N THR A 105 19.34 -9.59 2.33
CA THR A 105 18.05 -8.94 2.01
C THR A 105 18.02 -7.57 2.62
N VAL A 106 17.82 -6.54 1.78
CA VAL A 106 17.58 -5.17 2.21
C VAL A 106 16.08 -4.88 2.16
N HIS A 107 15.54 -4.42 3.28
CA HIS A 107 14.13 -4.16 3.46
C HIS A 107 13.90 -2.74 4.00
N PRO A 108 13.63 -1.76 3.12
CA PRO A 108 13.22 -0.42 3.53
C PRO A 108 11.88 -0.46 4.27
N SER A 109 11.82 0.11 5.47
CA SER A 109 10.57 0.16 6.24
C SER A 109 9.55 1.09 5.58
N SER A 110 8.34 0.60 5.36
CA SER A 110 7.22 1.38 4.79
C SER A 110 6.72 2.50 5.71
N GLY A 111 7.10 2.48 7.00
CA GLY A 111 6.80 3.54 7.96
C GLY A 111 7.68 4.79 7.84
N LEU A 112 8.80 4.71 7.13
CA LEU A 112 9.74 5.82 7.02
C LEU A 112 9.11 7.04 6.32
N PRO A 113 9.43 8.26 6.78
CA PRO A 113 9.13 9.47 6.03
C PRO A 113 9.83 9.45 4.67
N GLY A 114 9.11 9.79 3.61
CA GLY A 114 9.67 9.77 2.26
C GLY A 114 9.83 8.36 1.66
N TYR A 115 9.10 7.37 2.16
CA TYR A 115 9.14 6.02 1.62
C TYR A 115 8.84 5.97 0.12
N GLU A 116 7.92 6.80 -0.37
CA GLU A 116 7.59 6.95 -1.78
C GLU A 116 8.82 7.36 -2.61
N GLN A 117 9.66 8.25 -2.06
CA GLN A 117 10.90 8.69 -2.71
C GLN A 117 11.95 7.57 -2.73
N ILE A 118 12.00 6.74 -1.67
CA ILE A 118 12.87 5.55 -1.63
C ILE A 118 12.47 4.59 -2.75
N ILE A 119 11.16 4.33 -2.92
CA ILE A 119 10.63 3.46 -3.96
C ILE A 119 10.94 4.01 -5.35
N ASP A 120 10.71 5.31 -5.58
CA ASP A 120 11.05 5.96 -6.85
C ASP A 120 12.54 5.84 -7.18
N PHE A 121 13.40 6.00 -6.18
CA PHE A 121 14.84 5.88 -6.37
C PHE A 121 15.26 4.44 -6.73
N ILE A 122 14.68 3.43 -6.06
CA ILE A 122 14.91 2.00 -6.38
C ILE A 122 14.50 1.73 -7.83
N GLY A 123 13.30 2.18 -8.23
CA GLY A 123 12.82 1.99 -9.59
C GLY A 123 13.67 2.70 -10.65
N ALA A 124 14.24 3.87 -10.33
CA ALA A 124 15.14 4.59 -11.24
C ALA A 124 16.51 3.91 -11.38
N LYS A 125 17.03 3.29 -10.30
CA LYS A 125 18.34 2.59 -10.33
C LYS A 125 18.26 1.20 -10.97
N ARG A 126 17.15 0.49 -10.78
CA ARG A 126 16.95 -0.88 -11.28
C ARG A 126 15.57 -1.05 -11.93
N PRO A 127 15.32 -0.38 -13.05
CA PRO A 127 14.04 -0.52 -13.77
C PRO A 127 13.82 -1.92 -14.34
N ASP A 128 14.89 -2.66 -14.62
CA ASP A 128 14.90 -4.03 -15.13
C ASP A 128 14.16 -5.01 -14.21
N LEU A 129 14.21 -4.81 -12.89
CA LEU A 129 13.56 -5.66 -11.87
C LEU A 129 12.02 -5.49 -11.83
N PHE A 130 11.48 -4.50 -12.52
CA PHE A 130 10.05 -4.19 -12.54
C PHE A 130 9.48 -4.28 -13.96
N SER A 131 9.84 -5.38 -14.63
CA SER A 131 9.42 -5.63 -16.00
C SER A 131 7.92 -5.92 -16.09
N PRO A 132 7.18 -5.21 -16.97
CA PRO A 132 5.77 -5.51 -17.22
C PRO A 132 5.51 -6.94 -17.73
N GLN A 133 6.52 -7.58 -18.36
CA GLN A 133 6.41 -8.95 -18.85
C GLN A 133 6.35 -9.96 -17.70
N GLU A 134 7.12 -9.74 -16.63
CA GLU A 134 7.14 -10.62 -15.45
C GLU A 134 5.90 -10.43 -14.58
N PHE A 135 5.42 -9.20 -14.48
CA PHE A 135 4.28 -8.82 -13.63
C PHE A 135 3.03 -8.45 -14.44
N GLY A 136 2.86 -9.02 -15.64
CA GLY A 136 1.77 -8.67 -16.56
C GLY A 136 0.36 -8.88 -16.00
N GLU A 137 0.20 -9.76 -15.02
CA GLU A 137 -1.06 -10.00 -14.31
C GLU A 137 -0.90 -9.84 -12.80
N MET A 138 -1.65 -8.91 -12.23
CA MET A 138 -1.70 -8.68 -10.80
C MET A 138 -3.10 -9.04 -10.28
N ARG A 139 -3.21 -10.15 -9.55
CA ARG A 139 -4.51 -10.66 -9.07
C ARG A 139 -4.65 -10.43 -7.58
N ARG A 140 -5.79 -9.89 -7.18
CA ARG A 140 -6.15 -9.79 -5.78
C ARG A 140 -6.40 -11.17 -5.19
N GLY A 141 -5.94 -11.40 -3.97
CA GLY A 141 -6.24 -12.64 -3.23
C GLY A 141 -7.75 -12.85 -3.08
N PHE A 142 -8.17 -14.10 -3.02
CA PHE A 142 -9.59 -14.49 -2.90
C PHE A 142 -10.15 -14.20 -1.49
N LEU A 143 -9.31 -14.24 -0.46
CA LEU A 143 -9.72 -14.13 0.95
C LEU A 143 -10.55 -12.86 1.28
N PRO A 144 -10.20 -11.64 0.81
CA PRO A 144 -11.02 -10.45 1.06
C PRO A 144 -12.46 -10.57 0.52
N PHE A 145 -12.66 -11.23 -0.62
CA PHE A 145 -13.99 -11.45 -1.19
C PHE A 145 -14.80 -12.44 -0.37
N VAL A 146 -14.17 -13.52 0.12
CA VAL A 146 -14.82 -14.49 1.03
C VAL A 146 -15.24 -13.82 2.32
N MET A 147 -14.34 -13.05 2.94
CA MET A 147 -14.66 -12.32 4.17
C MET A 147 -15.81 -11.34 3.98
N MET A 148 -15.84 -10.65 2.84
CA MET A 148 -16.91 -9.73 2.51
C MET A 148 -18.24 -10.43 2.25
N ALA A 149 -18.25 -11.55 1.53
CA ALA A 149 -19.42 -12.40 1.33
C ALA A 149 -19.93 -12.93 2.67
N PHE A 150 -19.04 -13.35 3.57
CA PHE A 150 -19.40 -13.79 4.91
C PHE A 150 -20.07 -12.68 5.73
N VAL A 151 -19.53 -11.46 5.71
CA VAL A 151 -20.14 -10.30 6.39
C VAL A 151 -21.53 -9.99 5.82
N ILE A 152 -21.69 -10.04 4.49
CA ILE A 152 -23.02 -9.85 3.86
C ILE A 152 -24.00 -10.93 4.31
N LEU A 153 -23.58 -12.20 4.37
CA LEU A 153 -24.39 -13.30 4.86
C LEU A 153 -24.82 -13.12 6.32
N LEU A 154 -23.90 -12.65 7.19
CA LEU A 154 -24.24 -12.33 8.58
C LEU A 154 -25.26 -11.20 8.67
N ILE A 155 -25.13 -10.15 7.86
CA ILE A 155 -26.09 -9.04 7.81
C ILE A 155 -27.47 -9.54 7.35
N LEU A 156 -27.51 -10.35 6.28
CA LEU A 156 -28.77 -10.93 5.79
C LEU A 156 -29.40 -11.87 6.81
N GLY A 157 -28.61 -12.70 7.51
CA GLY A 157 -29.10 -13.55 8.60
C GLY A 157 -29.65 -12.73 9.76
N GLY A 158 -28.98 -11.64 10.13
CA GLY A 158 -29.49 -10.68 11.13
C GLY A 158 -30.79 -10.02 10.71
N MET A 159 -30.93 -9.63 9.43
CA MET A 159 -32.20 -9.11 8.89
C MET A 159 -33.36 -10.10 9.04
N VAL A 160 -33.09 -11.36 8.68
CA VAL A 160 -34.11 -12.43 8.80
C VAL A 160 -34.51 -12.64 10.26
N ALA A 161 -33.53 -12.70 11.18
CA ALA A 161 -33.80 -12.84 12.61
C ALA A 161 -34.64 -11.67 13.18
N VAL A 162 -34.28 -10.42 12.81
CA VAL A 162 -35.05 -9.23 13.21
C VAL A 162 -36.49 -9.25 12.62
N PHE A 163 -36.60 -9.66 11.36
CA PHE A 163 -37.91 -9.80 10.71
C PHE A 163 -38.83 -10.79 11.47
N PHE A 164 -38.33 -11.97 11.79
CA PHE A 164 -39.05 -12.98 12.56
C PHE A 164 -39.39 -12.48 13.98
N ALA A 165 -38.47 -11.76 14.64
CA ALA A 165 -38.76 -11.17 15.96
C ALA A 165 -39.88 -10.14 15.91
N ILE A 166 -39.94 -9.32 14.86
CA ILE A 166 -41.06 -8.35 14.63
C ILE A 166 -42.34 -9.09 14.37
N MET A 167 -42.35 -10.10 13.52
CA MET A 167 -43.55 -10.87 13.18
C MET A 167 -44.11 -11.70 14.32
N ASN A 168 -43.27 -12.16 15.24
CA ASN A 168 -43.70 -12.89 16.45
C ASN A 168 -44.05 -11.98 17.62
N SER A 169 -43.80 -10.68 17.49
CA SER A 169 -44.25 -9.70 18.50
C SER A 169 -45.77 -9.52 18.38
N SER A 170 -46.49 -9.67 19.49
CA SER A 170 -47.91 -9.45 19.56
C SER A 170 -48.36 -7.98 19.45
N SER A 171 -47.40 -7.07 19.26
CA SER A 171 -47.64 -5.64 19.09
C SER A 171 -47.82 -5.30 17.60
N ASP A 172 -48.68 -4.31 17.31
CA ASP A 172 -48.85 -3.81 15.95
C ASP A 172 -47.53 -3.38 15.34
N VAL A 173 -47.30 -3.82 14.10
CA VAL A 173 -46.07 -3.47 13.34
C VAL A 173 -46.09 -1.97 13.07
N SER A 174 -45.29 -1.23 13.77
CA SER A 174 -45.15 0.22 13.63
C SER A 174 -43.93 0.58 12.74
N LEU A 175 -43.96 1.75 12.12
CA LEU A 175 -42.86 2.26 11.30
C LEU A 175 -41.50 2.25 12.04
N PRO A 176 -41.40 2.60 13.33
CA PRO A 176 -40.16 2.49 14.10
C PRO A 176 -39.64 1.06 14.23
N SER A 177 -40.50 0.04 14.28
CA SER A 177 -40.07 -1.36 14.37
C SER A 177 -39.37 -1.89 13.11
N LEU A 178 -39.59 -1.25 11.94
CA LEU A 178 -38.95 -1.57 10.68
C LEU A 178 -37.57 -0.88 10.48
N MET A 179 -37.24 0.11 11.31
CA MET A 179 -36.03 0.90 11.20
C MET A 179 -34.75 0.06 11.24
N PRO A 180 -34.59 -0.98 12.10
CA PRO A 180 -33.41 -1.84 12.09
C PRO A 180 -33.21 -2.57 10.75
N LEU A 181 -34.29 -3.05 10.12
CA LEU A 181 -34.22 -3.71 8.81
C LEU A 181 -33.72 -2.76 7.72
N ALA A 182 -34.19 -1.51 7.71
CA ALA A 182 -33.72 -0.49 6.77
C ALA A 182 -32.22 -0.19 6.94
N ILE A 183 -31.76 -0.12 8.20
CA ILE A 183 -30.34 0.09 8.51
C ILE A 183 -29.48 -1.09 8.00
N PHE A 184 -29.85 -2.33 8.28
CA PHE A 184 -29.14 -3.51 7.79
C PHE A 184 -29.11 -3.56 6.26
N PHE A 185 -30.22 -3.27 5.60
CA PHE A 185 -30.32 -3.22 4.14
C PHE A 185 -29.38 -2.15 3.55
N PHE A 186 -29.35 -0.95 4.12
CA PHE A 186 -28.46 0.12 3.70
C PHE A 186 -26.98 -0.26 3.87
N ILE A 187 -26.60 -0.89 4.99
CA ILE A 187 -25.24 -1.37 5.25
C ILE A 187 -24.86 -2.44 4.22
N ALA A 188 -25.77 -3.39 3.92
CA ALA A 188 -25.52 -4.43 2.92
C ALA A 188 -25.28 -3.85 1.52
N ILE A 189 -26.07 -2.85 1.10
CA ILE A 189 -25.88 -2.14 -0.17
C ILE A 189 -24.55 -1.40 -0.19
N MET A 190 -24.16 -0.72 0.88
CA MET A 190 -22.88 -0.01 0.95
C MET A 190 -21.69 -0.98 0.82
N ILE A 191 -21.70 -2.09 1.57
CA ILE A 191 -20.64 -3.10 1.50
C ILE A 191 -20.60 -3.74 0.12
N GLY A 192 -21.75 -4.11 -0.44
CA GLY A 192 -21.85 -4.64 -1.80
C GLY A 192 -21.31 -3.69 -2.86
N GLY A 193 -21.71 -2.41 -2.78
CA GLY A 193 -21.21 -1.36 -3.68
C GLY A 193 -19.69 -1.16 -3.60
N MET A 194 -19.12 -1.21 -2.39
CA MET A 194 -17.66 -1.18 -2.21
C MET A 194 -17.00 -2.39 -2.86
N ALA A 195 -17.59 -3.58 -2.73
CA ALA A 195 -17.08 -4.80 -3.36
C ALA A 195 -17.00 -4.68 -4.88
N LEU A 196 -18.02 -4.11 -5.47
CA LEU A 196 -18.13 -3.96 -6.93
C LEU A 196 -17.18 -2.90 -7.49
N SER A 197 -16.82 -1.90 -6.70
CA SER A 197 -15.95 -0.80 -7.14
C SER A 197 -14.45 -1.11 -7.08
N ILE A 198 -14.05 -2.27 -6.51
CA ILE A 198 -12.66 -2.64 -6.37
C ILE A 198 -12.26 -3.61 -7.48
N PRO A 199 -11.21 -3.32 -8.28
CA PRO A 199 -10.75 -4.26 -9.30
C PRO A 199 -10.17 -5.53 -8.67
N ARG A 200 -10.59 -6.68 -9.20
CA ARG A 200 -10.11 -8.00 -8.80
C ARG A 200 -8.77 -8.35 -9.43
N MET A 201 -8.55 -7.86 -10.65
CA MET A 201 -7.36 -8.17 -11.43
C MET A 201 -6.98 -6.95 -12.27
N VAL A 202 -5.70 -6.77 -12.41
CA VAL A 202 -5.09 -5.79 -13.33
C VAL A 202 -4.21 -6.57 -14.29
N SER A 203 -4.42 -6.43 -15.60
CA SER A 203 -3.55 -7.02 -16.61
C SER A 203 -3.02 -5.95 -17.56
N LEU A 204 -1.78 -6.15 -18.00
CA LEU A 204 -1.06 -5.28 -18.93
C LEU A 204 -0.95 -6.01 -20.27
N GLU A 205 -1.54 -5.44 -21.32
CA GLU A 205 -1.52 -6.00 -22.67
C GLU A 205 -1.07 -4.92 -23.68
N GLY A 206 0.20 -4.96 -24.05
CA GLY A 206 0.77 -3.93 -24.91
C GLY A 206 0.59 -2.54 -24.31
N ASN A 207 -0.14 -1.66 -25.00
CA ASN A 207 -0.43 -0.29 -24.56
C ASN A 207 -1.72 -0.14 -23.75
N THR A 208 -2.34 -1.25 -23.36
CA THR A 208 -3.64 -1.26 -22.69
C THR A 208 -3.51 -1.87 -21.29
N LEU A 209 -4.09 -1.19 -20.30
CA LEU A 209 -4.24 -1.65 -18.94
C LEU A 209 -5.69 -2.09 -18.74
N ASN A 210 -5.91 -3.37 -18.50
CA ASN A 210 -7.24 -3.94 -18.28
C ASN A 210 -7.50 -4.09 -16.79
N LEU A 211 -8.60 -3.50 -16.32
CA LEU A 211 -9.09 -3.57 -14.94
C LEU A 211 -10.32 -4.47 -14.92
N LYS A 212 -10.20 -5.67 -14.35
CA LYS A 212 -11.33 -6.60 -14.20
C LYS A 212 -11.95 -6.44 -12.82
N TYR A 213 -13.20 -6.02 -12.79
CA TYR A 213 -14.05 -5.96 -11.60
C TYR A 213 -14.85 -7.27 -11.47
N LEU A 214 -15.73 -7.36 -10.49
CA LEU A 214 -16.53 -8.58 -10.29
C LEU A 214 -17.49 -8.84 -11.46
N PHE A 215 -18.13 -7.79 -12.01
CA PHE A 215 -19.16 -7.88 -13.08
C PHE A 215 -18.88 -6.97 -14.26
N SER A 216 -17.74 -6.30 -14.31
CA SER A 216 -17.39 -5.40 -15.40
C SER A 216 -15.89 -5.43 -15.67
N GLU A 217 -15.53 -4.99 -16.85
CA GLU A 217 -14.15 -4.80 -17.27
C GLU A 217 -13.99 -3.38 -17.80
N LYS A 218 -12.88 -2.75 -17.47
CA LYS A 218 -12.53 -1.43 -17.95
C LYS A 218 -11.12 -1.46 -18.51
N SER A 219 -10.98 -1.12 -19.77
CA SER A 219 -9.69 -0.98 -20.44
C SER A 219 -9.30 0.50 -20.49
N LEU A 220 -8.04 0.78 -20.24
CA LEU A 220 -7.44 2.11 -20.29
C LEU A 220 -6.20 2.04 -21.16
N ARG A 221 -6.11 2.93 -22.14
CA ARG A 221 -4.89 3.09 -22.94
C ARG A 221 -3.85 3.90 -22.18
N ALA A 222 -2.57 3.68 -22.47
CA ALA A 222 -1.49 4.41 -21.81
C ALA A 222 -1.60 5.95 -22.00
N ASP A 223 -2.08 6.41 -23.17
CA ASP A 223 -2.29 7.83 -23.48
C ASP A 223 -3.47 8.46 -22.70
N GLU A 224 -4.40 7.66 -22.18
CA GLU A 224 -5.47 8.14 -21.30
C GLU A 224 -5.01 8.35 -19.85
N ILE A 225 -3.82 7.85 -19.50
CA ILE A 225 -3.23 8.00 -18.18
C ILE A 225 -2.23 9.14 -18.22
N LYS A 226 -2.46 10.18 -17.43
CA LYS A 226 -1.59 11.34 -17.33
C LYS A 226 -0.31 11.03 -16.56
N PHE A 227 -0.46 10.39 -15.39
CA PHE A 227 0.64 9.91 -14.54
C PHE A 227 0.16 8.87 -13.54
N ILE A 228 1.11 8.11 -13.02
CA ILE A 228 0.90 7.07 -12.00
C ILE A 228 1.66 7.49 -10.75
N GLN A 229 1.04 7.36 -9.58
CA GLN A 229 1.60 7.79 -8.31
C GLN A 229 1.39 6.73 -7.23
N LEU A 230 2.41 6.52 -6.39
CA LEU A 230 2.25 5.80 -5.14
C LEU A 230 1.73 6.79 -4.08
N GLY A 231 0.47 6.59 -3.67
CA GLY A 231 -0.16 7.39 -2.63
C GLY A 231 -0.37 6.58 -1.36
N TYR A 232 -0.68 7.24 -0.26
CA TYR A 232 -1.08 6.57 0.96
C TYR A 232 -2.26 7.27 1.63
N THR A 233 -3.00 6.50 2.42
CA THR A 233 -4.01 7.01 3.34
C THR A 233 -3.51 6.75 4.76
N GLN A 234 -3.48 7.79 5.58
CA GLN A 234 -3.14 7.65 6.98
C GLN A 234 -4.35 7.12 7.74
N SER A 235 -4.20 6.01 8.44
CA SER A 235 -5.20 5.45 9.33
C SER A 235 -4.64 5.32 10.75
N ARG A 236 -5.50 4.95 11.70
CA ARG A 236 -5.09 4.67 13.08
C ARG A 236 -4.01 3.57 13.17
N ASN A 237 -4.02 2.62 12.22
CA ASN A 237 -3.10 1.48 12.17
C ASN A 237 -1.87 1.72 11.26
N GLY A 238 -1.62 2.95 10.83
CA GLY A 238 -0.48 3.32 9.99
C GLY A 238 -0.85 3.78 8.58
N LYS A 239 0.15 3.79 7.70
CA LYS A 239 0.00 4.18 6.30
C LYS A 239 -0.49 3.00 5.47
N HIS A 240 -1.55 3.20 4.70
CA HIS A 240 -2.08 2.26 3.72
C HIS A 240 -1.78 2.75 2.32
N TYR A 241 -0.83 2.12 1.64
CA TYR A 241 -0.41 2.52 0.30
C TYR A 241 -1.35 2.00 -0.77
N TYR A 242 -1.54 2.79 -1.82
CA TYR A 242 -2.28 2.47 -3.03
C TYR A 242 -1.61 3.07 -4.25
N VAL A 243 -1.84 2.50 -5.40
CA VAL A 243 -1.41 3.10 -6.68
C VAL A 243 -2.55 3.93 -7.23
N ALA A 244 -2.29 5.20 -7.49
CA ALA A 244 -3.23 6.13 -8.10
C ALA A 244 -2.93 6.28 -9.58
N LEU A 245 -3.91 5.96 -10.43
CA LEU A 245 -3.89 6.22 -11.86
C LEU A 245 -4.66 7.52 -12.10
N HIS A 246 -3.97 8.56 -12.48
CA HIS A 246 -4.56 9.85 -12.83
C HIS A 246 -4.84 9.89 -14.32
N GLN A 247 -6.12 9.95 -14.71
CA GLN A 247 -6.53 10.01 -16.11
C GLN A 247 -6.42 11.43 -16.67
N THR A 248 -6.21 11.56 -17.97
CA THR A 248 -6.25 12.84 -18.70
C THR A 248 -7.60 13.53 -18.56
N SER A 249 -8.69 12.75 -18.38
CA SER A 249 -10.04 13.25 -18.08
C SER A 249 -10.24 13.85 -16.68
N GLY A 250 -9.19 13.88 -15.85
CA GLY A 250 -9.25 14.33 -14.44
C GLY A 250 -9.77 13.30 -13.45
N LYS A 251 -10.24 12.13 -13.91
CA LYS A 251 -10.65 11.03 -13.02
C LYS A 251 -9.44 10.32 -12.42
N GLN A 252 -9.59 9.84 -11.18
CA GLN A 252 -8.59 9.05 -10.49
C GLN A 252 -9.13 7.64 -10.20
N ILE A 253 -8.31 6.62 -10.51
CA ILE A 253 -8.58 5.23 -10.13
C ILE A 253 -7.55 4.83 -9.10
N ARG A 254 -8.00 4.27 -7.97
CA ARG A 254 -7.13 3.78 -6.89
C ARG A 254 -7.07 2.27 -6.93
N LEU A 255 -5.85 1.72 -7.02
CA LEU A 255 -5.58 0.30 -6.99
C LEU A 255 -4.97 -0.06 -5.64
N SER A 256 -5.50 -1.07 -4.97
CA SER A 256 -4.99 -1.55 -3.69
C SER A 256 -5.17 -3.06 -3.58
N GLY A 257 -4.28 -3.74 -2.84
CA GLY A 257 -4.40 -5.17 -2.52
C GLY A 257 -4.33 -6.10 -3.74
N LEU A 258 -3.43 -5.83 -4.69
CA LEU A 258 -3.29 -6.56 -5.96
C LEU A 258 -2.56 -7.93 -5.85
N GLY A 259 -2.38 -8.45 -4.63
CA GLY A 259 -1.69 -9.73 -4.43
C GLY A 259 -0.17 -9.66 -4.48
N ILE A 260 0.37 -8.63 -5.09
CA ILE A 260 1.77 -8.23 -5.00
C ILE A 260 1.91 -6.99 -4.11
N SER A 261 3.13 -6.68 -3.72
CA SER A 261 3.43 -5.45 -2.96
C SER A 261 3.02 -4.20 -3.74
N MET A 262 2.40 -3.23 -3.07
CA MET A 262 1.99 -1.96 -3.71
C MET A 262 3.15 -1.16 -4.30
N PRO A 263 4.34 -1.06 -3.65
CA PRO A 263 5.53 -0.49 -4.28
C PRO A 263 5.93 -1.19 -5.58
N ILE A 264 5.91 -2.53 -5.61
CA ILE A 264 6.25 -3.29 -6.83
C ILE A 264 5.20 -3.02 -7.92
N ALA A 265 3.90 -3.11 -7.58
CA ALA A 265 2.82 -2.79 -8.51
C ALA A 265 2.95 -1.37 -9.10
N TYR A 266 3.31 -0.40 -8.25
CA TYR A 266 3.55 0.98 -8.68
C TYR A 266 4.69 1.08 -9.70
N LEU A 267 5.84 0.47 -9.41
CA LEU A 267 7.01 0.53 -10.29
C LEU A 267 6.76 -0.19 -11.62
N VAL A 268 6.11 -1.34 -11.59
CA VAL A 268 5.71 -2.08 -12.80
C VAL A 268 4.76 -1.23 -13.67
N LEU A 269 3.72 -0.66 -13.08
CA LEU A 269 2.77 0.18 -13.80
C LEU A 269 3.41 1.45 -14.35
N LYS A 270 4.33 2.06 -13.59
CA LYS A 270 5.09 3.24 -14.01
C LYS A 270 6.00 2.92 -15.20
N ASN A 271 6.74 1.81 -15.14
CA ASN A 271 7.61 1.36 -16.24
C ASN A 271 6.79 1.01 -17.49
N TRP A 272 5.66 0.31 -17.32
CA TRP A 272 4.74 0.02 -18.42
C TRP A 272 4.25 1.32 -19.10
N HIS A 273 3.79 2.27 -18.30
CA HIS A 273 3.27 3.55 -18.83
C HIS A 273 4.35 4.33 -19.58
N GLN A 274 5.54 4.45 -19.02
CA GLN A 274 6.67 5.11 -19.67
C GLN A 274 7.08 4.39 -20.96
N GLY A 275 7.24 3.07 -20.94
CA GLY A 275 7.60 2.28 -22.11
C GLY A 275 6.57 2.38 -23.24
N SER A 276 5.27 2.40 -22.89
CA SER A 276 4.18 2.54 -23.85
C SER A 276 4.18 3.92 -24.54
N LEU A 277 4.46 4.99 -23.80
CA LEU A 277 4.53 6.34 -24.37
C LEU A 277 5.76 6.53 -25.28
N TYR A 278 6.93 6.04 -24.87
CA TYR A 278 8.15 6.12 -25.69
C TYR A 278 8.04 5.27 -26.96
N GLY A 279 7.45 4.08 -26.88
CA GLY A 279 7.20 3.23 -28.06
C GLY A 279 6.25 3.88 -29.07
N GLN A 280 5.25 4.62 -28.63
CA GLN A 280 4.36 5.40 -29.51
C GLN A 280 5.09 6.55 -30.21
N SER A 281 5.94 7.28 -29.47
CA SER A 281 6.73 8.38 -30.04
C SER A 281 7.70 7.91 -31.11
N ALA A 282 8.36 6.77 -30.90
CA ALA A 282 9.25 6.17 -31.89
C ALA A 282 8.51 5.72 -33.16
N ASN A 283 7.31 5.13 -33.04
CA ASN A 283 6.50 4.74 -34.19
C ASN A 283 5.91 5.93 -34.96
N GLN A 284 5.58 7.02 -34.25
CA GLN A 284 5.15 8.25 -34.91
C GLN A 284 6.28 8.91 -35.73
N GLN A 285 7.50 8.93 -35.22
CA GLN A 285 8.66 9.44 -35.95
C GLN A 285 8.97 8.62 -37.19
N ASN A 286 8.86 7.28 -37.13
CA ASN A 286 9.06 6.43 -38.29
C ASN A 286 7.97 6.58 -39.36
N ASN A 287 6.75 6.98 -38.98
CA ASN A 287 5.66 7.25 -39.95
C ASN A 287 5.73 8.66 -40.57
N ILE A 288 6.53 9.58 -40.00
CA ILE A 288 6.74 10.95 -40.51
C ILE A 288 8.01 11.04 -41.37
N ALA A 289 8.86 9.99 -41.39
CA ALA A 289 10.01 9.96 -42.26
C ALA A 289 9.54 10.02 -43.72
N PRO A 290 9.90 11.06 -44.50
CA PRO A 290 9.46 11.15 -45.88
C PRO A 290 9.99 9.93 -46.64
N ASN A 291 9.11 9.27 -47.37
CA ASN A 291 9.49 8.20 -48.29
C ASN A 291 10.35 8.82 -49.41
N TRP A 292 11.67 8.78 -49.28
CA TRP A 292 12.64 9.29 -50.23
C TRP A 292 12.80 8.37 -51.48
N SER A 293 11.98 7.28 -51.58
CA SER A 293 12.09 6.32 -52.68
C SER A 293 11.55 6.78 -54.03
N ASP A 294 10.86 7.94 -54.14
CA ASP A 294 10.20 8.39 -55.37
C ASP A 294 10.83 9.61 -56.02
N LYS A 295 12.14 9.86 -55.87
CA LYS A 295 12.85 10.76 -56.79
C LYS A 295 13.49 9.96 -57.93
N ASN A 296 12.67 9.63 -58.92
CA ASN A 296 13.16 9.33 -60.27
C ASN A 296 14.00 10.51 -60.77
N TRP A 297 15.30 10.36 -60.79
CA TRP A 297 16.19 11.21 -61.57
C TRP A 297 16.16 10.73 -63.03
N ARG A 298 15.45 11.48 -63.89
CA ARG A 298 15.69 11.49 -65.29
C ARG A 298 16.50 12.73 -65.65
#